data_cfa043743c112ec2237eaa1dc202c8d5
#
_entry.id   cfa043743c112ec2237eaa1dc202c8d5
#
_cell.length_a   1.000
_cell.length_b   1.000
_cell.length_c   1.000
_cell.angle_alpha   90.00
_cell.angle_beta   90.00
_cell.angle_gamma   90.00
#
_symmetry.space_group_name_H-M   'P 1'
#
loop_
_entity.id
_entity.type
_entity.pdbx_description
1 polymer ?
#
loop_
_entity_poly.entity_id
_entity_poly.type
_entity_poly.pdbx_seq_one_letter_code
_entity_poly.pdbx_strand_id
1 'polypeptide(L)'
;MSILSEVFSWWGGNTWGTRLLTWRRGRQIGHDTFGNRYYVQKSGIGPLGVPRRWVIYKDLADASKVPPEWHGWLHHTVDTPPSEETYTPKRWQKPHVMNMTGTADAWRPKGSILGASERPKATGDYKPWRPE
;
A
#
# COMPACT_ATOMS: atom_id res chain seq x y z
N MET A 1 17.09 -0.47 -10.30
CA MET A 1 16.62 -1.25 -11.48
C MET A 1 17.27 -0.67 -12.73
N SER A 2 17.62 -1.53 -13.70
CA SER A 2 18.22 -1.09 -14.96
C SER A 2 17.19 -0.38 -15.84
N ILE A 3 17.60 0.65 -16.59
CA ILE A 3 16.73 1.36 -17.54
C ILE A 3 16.13 0.41 -18.57
N LEU A 4 16.90 -0.60 -18.99
CA LEU A 4 16.41 -1.63 -19.91
C LEU A 4 15.28 -2.47 -19.30
N SER A 5 15.36 -2.83 -18.01
CA SER A 5 14.27 -3.55 -17.35
C SER A 5 13.00 -2.70 -17.24
N GLU A 6 13.09 -1.40 -17.05
CA GLU A 6 11.93 -0.50 -17.02
C GLU A 6 11.25 -0.35 -18.41
N VAL A 7 12.02 -0.44 -19.49
CA VAL A 7 11.48 -0.38 -20.86
C VAL A 7 10.76 -1.65 -21.26
N PHE A 8 11.31 -2.80 -20.87
CA PHE A 8 10.82 -4.10 -21.34
C PHE A 8 9.98 -4.87 -20.31
N SER A 9 9.99 -4.47 -19.03
CA SER A 9 9.14 -5.10 -18.02
C SER A 9 7.90 -4.24 -17.75
N TRP A 10 6.77 -4.89 -17.71
CA TRP A 10 5.45 -4.33 -17.41
C TRP A 10 4.95 -4.70 -16.00
N TRP A 11 5.77 -5.45 -15.25
CA TRP A 11 5.47 -5.91 -13.90
C TRP A 11 6.46 -5.34 -12.88
N GLY A 12 6.01 -5.18 -11.67
CA GLY A 12 6.85 -4.88 -10.50
C GLY A 12 7.34 -3.46 -10.35
N GLY A 13 6.93 -2.51 -11.21
CA GLY A 13 7.38 -1.14 -11.09
C GLY A 13 6.66 -0.14 -12.00
N ASN A 14 7.16 1.09 -11.99
CA ASN A 14 6.65 2.15 -12.87
C ASN A 14 7.22 1.96 -14.27
N THR A 15 6.35 1.78 -15.25
CA THR A 15 6.76 1.65 -16.66
C THR A 15 7.19 2.98 -17.26
N TRP A 16 7.98 2.93 -18.32
CA TRP A 16 8.38 4.13 -19.09
C TRP A 16 7.18 4.93 -19.59
N GLY A 17 6.14 4.24 -20.07
CA GLY A 17 4.89 4.88 -20.50
C GLY A 17 4.23 5.67 -19.37
N THR A 18 4.18 5.11 -18.15
CA THR A 18 3.65 5.79 -16.98
C THR A 18 4.48 7.02 -16.59
N ARG A 19 5.82 6.92 -16.67
CA ARG A 19 6.72 8.06 -16.40
C ARG A 19 6.54 9.18 -17.44
N LEU A 20 6.48 8.82 -18.72
CA LEU A 20 6.26 9.79 -19.81
C LEU A 20 4.88 10.45 -19.69
N LEU A 21 3.83 9.69 -19.41
CA LEU A 21 2.49 10.23 -19.18
C LEU A 21 2.48 11.17 -17.98
N THR A 22 3.14 10.80 -16.90
CA THR A 22 3.23 11.60 -15.67
C THR A 22 3.96 12.92 -15.94
N TRP A 23 5.10 12.87 -16.64
CA TRP A 23 5.84 14.07 -17.03
C TRP A 23 5.00 15.02 -17.91
N ARG A 24 4.31 14.47 -18.89
CA ARG A 24 3.55 15.25 -19.86
C ARG A 24 2.23 15.78 -19.29
N ARG A 25 1.48 14.97 -18.54
CA ARG A 25 0.11 15.26 -18.12
C ARG A 25 -0.08 15.35 -16.59
N GLY A 26 0.91 14.98 -15.81
CA GLY A 26 0.83 14.98 -14.36
C GLY A 26 1.29 16.29 -13.73
N ARG A 27 0.55 16.75 -12.73
CA ARG A 27 0.99 17.76 -11.76
C ARG A 27 1.16 17.04 -10.42
N GLN A 28 2.35 17.11 -9.84
CA GLN A 28 2.59 16.55 -8.52
C GLN A 28 1.84 17.36 -7.47
N ILE A 29 1.15 16.65 -6.57
CA ILE A 29 0.39 17.23 -5.45
C ILE A 29 1.16 17.06 -4.15
N GLY A 30 1.83 15.91 -3.95
CA GLY A 30 2.58 15.66 -2.74
C GLY A 30 3.30 14.31 -2.77
N HIS A 31 3.82 13.94 -1.62
CA HIS A 31 4.48 12.64 -1.39
C HIS A 31 4.13 12.14 0.01
N ASP A 32 4.25 10.85 0.25
CA ASP A 32 4.06 10.24 1.55
C ASP A 32 5.41 9.95 2.25
N THR A 33 5.33 9.43 3.47
CA THR A 33 6.49 9.04 4.28
C THR A 33 7.30 7.88 3.70
N PHE A 34 6.69 7.06 2.83
CA PHE A 34 7.34 5.95 2.13
C PHE A 34 8.05 6.39 0.85
N GLY A 35 7.87 7.65 0.45
CA GLY A 35 8.46 8.26 -0.74
C GLY A 35 7.67 8.01 -2.02
N ASN A 36 6.43 7.54 -1.95
CA ASN A 36 5.52 7.51 -3.08
C ASN A 36 5.10 8.92 -3.44
N ARG A 37 4.93 9.22 -4.71
CA ARG A 37 4.58 10.55 -5.23
C ARG A 37 3.21 10.52 -5.87
N TYR A 38 2.38 11.50 -5.54
CA TYR A 38 0.99 11.59 -5.96
C TYR A 38 0.79 12.69 -6.99
N TYR A 39 0.02 12.38 -8.01
CA TYR A 39 -0.19 13.23 -9.17
C TYR A 39 -1.66 13.36 -9.52
N VAL A 40 -2.02 14.53 -10.05
CA VAL A 40 -3.31 14.81 -10.66
C VAL A 40 -3.12 15.21 -12.12
N GLN A 41 -4.09 14.93 -12.95
CA GLN A 41 -4.10 15.35 -14.34
C GLN A 41 -4.17 16.88 -14.46
N LYS A 42 -3.25 17.50 -15.22
CA LYS A 42 -3.15 18.96 -15.41
C LYS A 42 -4.36 19.56 -16.12
N SER A 43 -4.92 18.85 -17.09
CA SER A 43 -6.01 19.33 -17.93
C SER A 43 -6.86 18.18 -18.45
N GLY A 44 -8.14 18.47 -18.69
CA GLY A 44 -9.12 17.49 -19.16
C GLY A 44 -9.78 16.71 -18.01
N ILE A 45 -10.79 15.96 -18.39
CA ILE A 45 -11.62 15.16 -17.50
C ILE A 45 -11.34 13.70 -17.78
N GLY A 46 -11.20 12.91 -16.75
CA GLY A 46 -11.03 11.46 -16.85
C GLY A 46 -12.37 10.74 -17.14
N PRO A 47 -12.34 9.41 -17.30
CA PRO A 47 -13.55 8.64 -17.61
C PRO A 47 -14.67 8.76 -16.58
N LEU A 48 -14.34 9.09 -15.33
CA LEU A 48 -15.28 9.26 -14.22
C LEU A 48 -15.85 10.69 -14.10
N GLY A 49 -15.64 11.55 -15.07
CA GLY A 49 -16.07 12.95 -15.00
C GLY A 49 -15.22 13.85 -14.10
N VAL A 50 -14.12 13.34 -13.55
CA VAL A 50 -13.18 14.05 -12.67
C VAL A 50 -11.75 13.92 -13.18
N PRO A 51 -10.82 14.83 -12.83
CA PRO A 51 -9.41 14.70 -13.19
C PRO A 51 -8.83 13.41 -12.64
N ARG A 52 -8.04 12.69 -13.45
CA ARG A 52 -7.37 11.46 -12.97
C ARG A 52 -6.37 11.78 -11.88
N ARG A 53 -6.34 10.91 -10.87
CA ARG A 53 -5.35 10.89 -9.79
C ARG A 53 -4.58 9.57 -9.85
N TRP A 54 -3.26 9.61 -9.62
CA TRP A 54 -2.44 8.39 -9.63
C TRP A 54 -1.22 8.56 -8.74
N VAL A 55 -0.60 7.43 -8.42
CA VAL A 55 0.62 7.35 -7.60
C VAL A 55 1.77 6.80 -8.45
N ILE A 56 2.96 7.31 -8.21
CA ILE A 56 4.24 6.75 -8.65
C ILE A 56 4.95 6.21 -7.42
N TYR A 57 5.06 4.90 -7.34
CA TYR A 57 5.72 4.22 -6.24
C TYR A 57 7.22 4.43 -6.28
N LYS A 58 7.84 4.51 -5.10
CA LYS A 58 9.29 4.65 -4.97
C LYS A 58 10.02 3.39 -5.43
N ASP A 59 9.50 2.23 -5.02
CA ASP A 59 10.09 0.92 -5.30
C ASP A 59 9.08 0.00 -6.02
N LEU A 60 8.90 -1.21 -5.51
CA LEU A 60 7.88 -2.14 -5.99
C LEU A 60 6.49 -1.50 -5.94
N ALA A 61 5.77 -1.54 -7.06
CA ALA A 61 4.39 -1.04 -7.15
C ALA A 61 3.44 -2.01 -6.42
N ASP A 62 3.02 -1.60 -5.24
CA ASP A 62 2.05 -2.32 -4.42
C ASP A 62 1.05 -1.33 -3.84
N ALA A 63 -0.23 -1.56 -4.12
CA ALA A 63 -1.31 -0.67 -3.69
C ALA A 63 -1.42 -0.55 -2.16
N SER A 64 -1.02 -1.58 -1.42
CA SER A 64 -1.02 -1.57 0.03
C SER A 64 0.01 -0.62 0.65
N LYS A 65 0.95 -0.10 -0.14
CA LYS A 65 1.91 0.94 0.30
C LYS A 65 1.30 2.33 0.42
N VAL A 66 0.10 2.53 -0.11
CA VAL A 66 -0.59 3.82 -0.04
C VAL A 66 -1.18 4.01 1.35
N PRO A 67 -0.75 5.04 2.11
CA PRO A 67 -1.33 5.35 3.41
C PRO A 67 -2.83 5.71 3.31
N PRO A 68 -3.62 5.51 4.40
CA PRO A 68 -5.06 5.75 4.40
C PRO A 68 -5.47 7.15 3.95
N GLU A 69 -4.72 8.17 4.32
CA GLU A 69 -4.97 9.57 3.97
C GLU A 69 -4.89 9.77 2.44
N TRP A 70 -3.84 9.25 1.83
CA TRP A 70 -3.67 9.31 0.39
C TRP A 70 -4.61 8.38 -0.37
N HIS A 71 -4.99 7.26 0.24
CA HIS A 71 -5.96 6.33 -0.34
C HIS A 71 -7.32 7.00 -0.56
N GLY A 72 -7.84 7.72 0.45
CA GLY A 72 -9.09 8.46 0.33
C GLY A 72 -9.05 9.51 -0.79
N TRP A 73 -7.95 10.27 -0.88
CA TRP A 73 -7.76 11.23 -1.95
C TRP A 73 -7.63 10.57 -3.33
N LEU A 74 -6.87 9.50 -3.44
CA LEU A 74 -6.62 8.79 -4.71
C LEU A 74 -7.92 8.20 -5.30
N HIS A 75 -8.83 7.76 -4.43
CA HIS A 75 -10.12 7.19 -4.80
C HIS A 75 -11.26 8.23 -4.92
N HIS A 76 -10.95 9.51 -4.90
CA HIS A 76 -11.93 10.60 -4.97
C HIS A 76 -12.99 10.59 -3.84
N THR A 77 -12.68 9.95 -2.71
CA THR A 77 -13.52 9.97 -1.50
C THR A 77 -13.34 11.30 -0.75
N VAL A 78 -12.13 11.85 -0.80
CA VAL A 78 -11.76 13.15 -0.23
C VAL A 78 -11.13 14.00 -1.34
N ASP A 79 -11.51 15.27 -1.41
CA ASP A 79 -10.99 16.18 -2.45
C ASP A 79 -9.71 16.90 -2.04
N THR A 80 -9.57 17.21 -0.75
CA THR A 80 -8.39 17.87 -0.21
C THR A 80 -7.24 16.86 -0.08
N PRO A 81 -6.07 17.12 -0.67
CA PRO A 81 -4.92 16.26 -0.51
C PRO A 81 -4.32 16.36 0.90
N PRO A 82 -3.74 15.28 1.44
CA PRO A 82 -3.12 15.30 2.77
C PRO A 82 -1.97 16.31 2.93
N SER A 83 -1.39 16.76 1.84
CA SER A 83 -0.37 17.83 1.85
C SER A 83 -0.91 19.22 2.21
N GLU A 84 -2.21 19.40 2.08
CA GLU A 84 -2.91 20.69 2.37
C GLU A 84 -3.75 20.59 3.66
N GLU A 85 -3.86 19.41 4.26
CA GLU A 85 -4.65 19.15 5.46
C GLU A 85 -3.74 18.78 6.64
N THR A 86 -4.01 19.38 7.80
CA THR A 86 -3.35 19.02 9.05
C THR A 86 -4.19 17.97 9.78
N TYR A 87 -3.87 16.71 9.59
CA TYR A 87 -4.53 15.61 10.27
C TYR A 87 -3.81 15.26 11.58
N THR A 88 -4.56 15.21 12.68
CA THR A 88 -4.05 14.75 13.98
C THR A 88 -4.49 13.31 14.22
N PRO A 89 -3.56 12.33 14.22
CA PRO A 89 -3.89 10.94 14.45
C PRO A 89 -4.51 10.70 15.82
N LYS A 90 -5.54 9.86 15.88
CA LYS A 90 -6.14 9.44 17.15
C LYS A 90 -5.24 8.44 17.87
N ARG A 91 -5.34 8.37 19.21
CA ARG A 91 -4.49 7.51 20.07
C ARG A 91 -4.49 6.03 19.72
N TRP A 92 -5.55 5.53 19.10
CA TRP A 92 -5.67 4.13 18.68
C TRP A 92 -5.12 3.86 17.27
N GLN A 93 -4.87 4.88 16.48
CA GLN A 93 -4.32 4.74 15.14
C GLN A 93 -2.84 4.36 15.22
N LYS A 94 -2.48 3.31 14.51
CA LYS A 94 -1.10 2.84 14.37
C LYS A 94 -0.50 3.37 13.07
N PRO A 95 0.84 3.51 13.00
CA PRO A 95 1.51 3.82 11.74
C PRO A 95 1.10 2.83 10.65
N HIS A 96 0.95 3.32 9.42
CA HIS A 96 0.62 2.47 8.28
C HIS A 96 1.73 1.47 8.00
N VAL A 97 1.35 0.21 7.78
CA VAL A 97 2.25 -0.88 7.38
C VAL A 97 1.69 -1.49 6.11
N MET A 98 2.54 -1.66 5.10
CA MET A 98 2.14 -2.33 3.87
C MET A 98 1.78 -3.81 4.12
N ASN A 99 1.10 -4.44 3.18
CA ASN A 99 0.78 -5.86 3.27
C ASN A 99 2.06 -6.70 3.28
N MET A 100 2.29 -7.39 4.39
CA MET A 100 3.47 -8.25 4.60
C MET A 100 3.24 -9.70 4.19
N THR A 101 2.08 -10.05 3.60
CA THR A 101 1.79 -11.41 3.14
C THR A 101 2.87 -11.89 2.17
N GLY A 102 3.40 -13.09 2.41
CA GLY A 102 4.50 -13.65 1.63
C GLY A 102 5.91 -13.25 2.09
N THR A 103 6.04 -12.37 3.08
CA THR A 103 7.33 -12.00 3.68
C THR A 103 7.57 -12.72 5.02
N ALA A 104 8.78 -12.62 5.54
CA ALA A 104 9.13 -13.12 6.88
C ALA A 104 8.37 -12.42 8.01
N ASP A 105 7.99 -11.15 7.80
CA ASP A 105 7.27 -10.31 8.76
C ASP A 105 5.75 -10.47 8.69
N ALA A 106 5.24 -11.40 7.86
CA ALA A 106 3.82 -11.69 7.77
C ALA A 106 3.28 -12.17 9.12
N TRP A 107 2.16 -11.59 9.54
CA TRP A 107 1.50 -12.06 10.74
C TRP A 107 1.08 -13.52 10.60
N ARG A 108 1.38 -14.31 11.62
CA ARG A 108 1.01 -15.74 11.68
C ARG A 108 0.30 -16.03 13.00
N PRO A 109 -0.81 -16.78 12.97
CA PRO A 109 -1.48 -17.18 14.21
C PRO A 109 -0.59 -18.11 15.02
N LYS A 110 -0.77 -18.09 16.36
CA LYS A 110 -0.12 -19.05 17.24
C LYS A 110 -0.53 -20.48 16.87
N GLY A 111 0.43 -21.39 16.77
CA GLY A 111 0.20 -22.77 16.34
C GLY A 111 0.22 -22.97 14.83
N SER A 112 0.56 -21.96 14.05
CA SER A 112 0.85 -22.11 12.62
C SER A 112 2.11 -22.96 12.41
N ILE A 113 2.11 -23.88 11.43
CA ILE A 113 3.27 -24.72 11.08
C ILE A 113 4.49 -23.87 10.67
N LEU A 114 4.24 -22.66 10.18
CA LEU A 114 5.26 -21.70 9.78
C LEU A 114 5.61 -20.70 10.88
N GLY A 115 4.98 -20.79 12.05
CA GLY A 115 5.23 -19.95 13.22
C GLY A 115 6.03 -20.71 14.28
N ALA A 116 6.89 -19.99 15.00
CA ALA A 116 7.71 -20.57 16.06
C ALA A 116 6.96 -20.76 17.41
N SER A 117 5.68 -20.40 17.50
CA SER A 117 4.92 -20.42 18.75
C SER A 117 3.85 -21.49 18.76
N GLU A 118 3.74 -22.20 19.90
CA GLU A 118 2.65 -23.14 20.11
C GLU A 118 1.31 -22.42 20.30
N ARG A 119 0.25 -23.06 19.85
CA ARG A 119 -1.12 -22.62 20.10
C ARG A 119 -1.41 -22.75 21.61
N PRO A 120 -1.99 -21.72 22.27
CA PRO A 120 -2.44 -21.88 23.64
C PRO A 120 -3.49 -22.99 23.73
N LYS A 121 -3.43 -23.77 24.77
CA LYS A 121 -4.42 -24.85 25.03
C LYS A 121 -5.81 -24.25 25.18
N ALA A 122 -6.79 -24.86 24.53
CA ALA A 122 -8.19 -24.53 24.65
C ALA A 122 -8.92 -25.57 25.52
N THR A 123 -10.12 -25.25 26.02
CA THR A 123 -10.95 -26.11 26.84
C THR A 123 -11.40 -27.41 26.12
N GLY A 124 -11.48 -27.36 24.78
CA GLY A 124 -11.80 -28.51 23.94
C GLY A 124 -10.62 -29.40 23.55
N ASP A 125 -9.41 -29.11 24.01
CA ASP A 125 -8.24 -29.91 23.69
C ASP A 125 -8.29 -31.24 24.44
N TYR A 126 -8.20 -32.33 23.68
CA TYR A 126 -8.18 -33.69 24.24
C TYR A 126 -6.90 -33.94 25.05
N LYS A 127 -7.09 -34.49 26.26
CA LYS A 127 -5.98 -35.03 27.05
C LYS A 127 -6.03 -36.57 26.97
N PRO A 128 -4.99 -37.22 26.41
CA PRO A 128 -4.95 -38.66 26.34
C PRO A 128 -5.10 -39.26 27.76
N TRP A 129 -5.99 -40.20 27.89
CA TRP A 129 -6.08 -40.99 29.12
C TRP A 129 -4.80 -41.78 29.32
N ARG A 130 -4.30 -41.83 30.57
CA ARG A 130 -3.15 -42.65 30.97
C ARG A 130 -3.63 -43.59 32.08
N PRO A 131 -3.39 -44.92 31.98
CA PRO A 131 -3.65 -45.84 33.07
C PRO A 131 -2.73 -45.49 34.24
N GLU A 132 -3.27 -45.58 35.46
CA GLU A 132 -2.49 -45.42 36.70
C GLU A 132 -1.64 -46.68 36.97
#